data_fd5877ee40e9ed093b362000547bbad2
#
_entry.id   fd5877ee40e9ed093b362000547bbad2
#
_cell.length_a   1.000
_cell.length_b   1.000
_cell.length_c   1.000
_cell.angle_alpha   90.00
_cell.angle_beta   90.00
_cell.angle_gamma   90.00
#
_symmetry.space_group_name_H-M   'P 1'
#
loop_
_entity.id
_entity.type
_entity.pdbx_description
1 polymer ?
#
loop_
_entity_poly.entity_id
_entity_poly.type
_entity_poly.pdbx_seq_one_letter_code
_entity_poly.pdbx_strand_id
1 'polypeptide(L)'
;TLENVINIVEAHGDSVISDFGIVLDSAGNYQFSKTDETSRLRFIADVYGKTYADDLTEKQKNATPDDLMHYLCTDDIYGYGIDDTSEDKAHILKLVNLRYAINLNSFQKYIPTVLASDVSDETAAAIMENLDILEGVNIEEESLRRYTDSKYFASIIGYTGKISQDEYDSLDKKLKKKY
;
A
#
# COMPACT_ATOMS: atom_id res chain seq x y z
N THR A 1 -2.55 -0.64 -17.75
CA THR A 1 -1.21 -0.23 -17.26
C THR A 1 -0.79 -1.05 -16.04
N LEU A 2 -1.53 -1.06 -14.91
CA LEU A 2 -1.11 -1.76 -13.67
C LEU A 2 -0.88 -3.26 -13.86
N GLU A 3 -1.71 -3.96 -14.62
CA GLU A 3 -1.48 -5.37 -14.94
C GLU A 3 -0.14 -5.59 -15.65
N ASN A 4 0.19 -4.72 -16.62
CA ASN A 4 1.46 -4.82 -17.32
C ASN A 4 2.65 -4.58 -16.38
N VAL A 5 2.52 -3.64 -15.44
CA VAL A 5 3.56 -3.40 -14.41
C VAL A 5 3.75 -4.64 -13.54
N ILE A 6 2.66 -5.23 -13.02
CA ILE A 6 2.72 -6.47 -12.22
C ILE A 6 3.43 -7.58 -13.01
N ASN A 7 2.99 -7.79 -14.25
CA ASN A 7 3.54 -8.86 -15.10
C ASN A 7 5.04 -8.67 -15.38
N ILE A 8 5.48 -7.44 -15.67
CA ILE A 8 6.91 -7.17 -15.92
C ILE A 8 7.72 -7.38 -14.64
N VAL A 9 7.28 -6.82 -13.52
CA VAL A 9 7.99 -6.93 -12.24
C VAL A 9 8.14 -8.40 -11.83
N GLU A 10 7.06 -9.19 -11.92
CA GLU A 10 7.08 -10.59 -11.51
C GLU A 10 7.79 -11.53 -12.49
N ALA A 11 7.76 -11.21 -13.79
CA ALA A 11 8.50 -11.99 -14.79
C ALA A 11 10.02 -11.99 -14.56
N HIS A 12 10.54 -10.97 -13.89
CA HIS A 12 11.96 -10.84 -13.55
C HIS A 12 12.28 -11.23 -12.10
N GLY A 13 11.28 -11.77 -11.36
CA GLY A 13 11.48 -12.28 -10.00
C GLY A 13 11.35 -11.24 -8.89
N ASP A 14 11.00 -10.01 -9.24
CA ASP A 14 10.69 -8.95 -8.27
C ASP A 14 9.22 -8.99 -7.83
N SER A 15 8.84 -8.15 -6.90
CA SER A 15 7.47 -8.07 -6.40
C SER A 15 6.98 -6.63 -6.26
N VAL A 16 5.69 -6.44 -6.49
CA VAL A 16 5.02 -5.17 -6.20
C VAL A 16 4.82 -5.01 -4.68
N ILE A 17 4.58 -3.77 -4.24
CA ILE A 17 4.29 -3.47 -2.83
C ILE A 17 3.14 -4.34 -2.31
N SER A 18 3.23 -4.74 -1.03
CA SER A 18 2.24 -5.58 -0.34
C SER A 18 1.77 -5.00 1.00
N ASP A 19 1.82 -3.67 1.16
CA ASP A 19 1.34 -3.00 2.38
C ASP A 19 -0.16 -2.75 2.31
N PHE A 20 -0.92 -3.82 2.46
CA PHE A 20 -2.38 -3.79 2.43
C PHE A 20 -2.98 -4.48 3.66
N GLY A 21 -4.17 -4.04 4.05
CA GLY A 21 -4.85 -4.56 5.24
C GLY A 21 -5.40 -5.99 5.10
N ILE A 22 -5.35 -6.56 3.90
CA ILE A 22 -5.79 -7.93 3.59
C ILE A 22 -4.62 -8.69 2.94
N VAL A 23 -4.49 -9.96 3.29
CA VAL A 23 -3.52 -10.91 2.74
C VAL A 23 -4.21 -12.23 2.45
N LEU A 24 -3.54 -13.14 1.73
CA LEU A 24 -4.00 -14.52 1.59
C LEU A 24 -3.39 -15.40 2.67
N ASP A 25 -4.20 -16.29 3.22
CA ASP A 25 -3.73 -17.36 4.08
C ASP A 25 -3.10 -18.51 3.26
N SER A 26 -2.58 -19.53 3.94
CA SER A 26 -1.99 -20.70 3.29
C SER A 26 -2.98 -21.54 2.47
N ALA A 27 -4.28 -21.36 2.68
CA ALA A 27 -5.36 -22.02 1.94
C ALA A 27 -5.88 -21.16 0.76
N GLY A 28 -5.35 -19.94 0.57
CA GLY A 28 -5.77 -19.02 -0.47
C GLY A 28 -7.04 -18.22 -0.14
N ASN A 29 -7.40 -18.11 1.14
CA ASN A 29 -8.51 -17.27 1.56
C ASN A 29 -8.03 -15.88 1.99
N TYR A 30 -8.85 -14.87 1.78
CA TYR A 30 -8.58 -13.54 2.28
C TYR A 30 -8.66 -13.49 3.81
N GLN A 31 -7.67 -12.86 4.43
CA GLN A 31 -7.65 -12.60 5.87
C GLN A 31 -7.09 -11.20 6.16
N PHE A 32 -7.45 -10.63 7.30
CA PHE A 32 -6.84 -9.38 7.73
C PHE A 32 -5.37 -9.58 8.07
N SER A 33 -4.51 -8.68 7.59
CA SER A 33 -3.07 -8.69 7.89
C SER A 33 -2.77 -8.35 9.35
N LYS A 34 -3.66 -7.58 10.00
CA LYS A 34 -3.55 -7.18 11.40
C LYS A 34 -4.67 -7.80 12.22
N THR A 35 -4.31 -8.39 13.36
CA THR A 35 -5.22 -9.10 14.25
C THR A 35 -5.83 -8.21 15.32
N ASP A 36 -5.24 -7.06 15.62
CA ASP A 36 -5.79 -6.14 16.60
C ASP A 36 -7.02 -5.40 16.06
N GLU A 37 -8.03 -5.27 16.90
CA GLU A 37 -9.33 -4.72 16.54
C GLU A 37 -9.24 -3.25 16.10
N THR A 38 -8.42 -2.46 16.76
CA THR A 38 -8.28 -1.02 16.48
C THR A 38 -7.73 -0.79 15.09
N SER A 39 -6.62 -1.46 14.73
CA SER A 39 -6.03 -1.35 13.39
C SER A 39 -6.94 -1.91 12.32
N ARG A 40 -7.67 -2.99 12.61
CA ARG A 40 -8.66 -3.55 11.69
C ARG A 40 -9.80 -2.58 11.41
N LEU A 41 -10.41 -2.01 12.44
CA LEU A 41 -11.52 -1.05 12.29
C LEU A 41 -11.05 0.23 11.58
N ARG A 42 -9.81 0.68 11.82
CA ARG A 42 -9.23 1.80 11.11
C ARG A 42 -9.08 1.51 9.62
N PHE A 43 -8.54 0.35 9.27
CA PHE A 43 -8.45 -0.09 7.87
C PHE A 43 -9.83 -0.18 7.20
N ILE A 44 -10.83 -0.74 7.88
CA ILE A 44 -12.21 -0.80 7.38
C ILE A 44 -12.77 0.62 7.15
N ALA A 45 -12.50 1.55 8.07
CA ALA A 45 -12.91 2.94 7.93
C ALA A 45 -12.27 3.59 6.68
N ASP A 46 -10.97 3.37 6.48
CA ASP A 46 -10.24 3.87 5.31
C ASP A 46 -10.83 3.30 4.00
N VAL A 47 -11.15 2.01 3.95
CA VAL A 47 -11.78 1.36 2.78
C VAL A 47 -13.14 2.01 2.46
N TYR A 48 -13.97 2.30 3.47
CA TYR A 48 -15.28 2.95 3.27
C TYR A 48 -15.20 4.49 3.21
N GLY A 49 -14.01 5.07 3.14
CA GLY A 49 -13.80 6.52 3.06
C GLY A 49 -14.29 7.27 4.31
N LYS A 50 -14.22 6.64 5.49
CA LYS A 50 -14.59 7.25 6.77
C LYS A 50 -13.38 7.81 7.49
N THR A 51 -13.54 8.98 8.09
CA THR A 51 -12.45 9.64 8.84
C THR A 51 -12.15 8.91 10.16
N TYR A 52 -13.16 8.36 10.81
CA TYR A 52 -13.02 7.66 12.08
C TYR A 52 -13.73 6.30 12.05
N ALA A 53 -13.19 5.34 12.82
CA ALA A 53 -13.81 4.03 12.98
C ALA A 53 -15.23 4.10 13.61
N ASP A 54 -15.48 5.12 14.40
CA ASP A 54 -16.80 5.36 15.03
C ASP A 54 -17.88 5.74 14.01
N ASP A 55 -17.51 6.25 12.83
CA ASP A 55 -18.43 6.59 11.75
C ASP A 55 -18.92 5.37 10.96
N LEU A 56 -18.36 4.19 11.24
CA LEU A 56 -18.77 2.93 10.62
C LEU A 56 -20.12 2.46 11.16
N THR A 57 -20.96 2.00 10.26
CA THR A 57 -22.19 1.27 10.65
C THR A 57 -21.82 -0.11 11.22
N GLU A 58 -22.71 -0.71 12.01
CA GLU A 58 -22.50 -2.05 12.56
C GLU A 58 -22.26 -3.12 11.47
N LYS A 59 -22.89 -2.97 10.29
CA LYS A 59 -22.63 -3.84 9.14
C LYS A 59 -21.21 -3.68 8.63
N GLN A 60 -20.71 -2.45 8.53
CA GLN A 60 -19.35 -2.18 8.06
C GLN A 60 -18.30 -2.66 9.07
N LYS A 61 -18.51 -2.47 10.38
CA LYS A 61 -17.59 -2.96 11.41
C LYS A 61 -17.41 -4.49 11.38
N ASN A 62 -18.48 -5.20 11.01
CA ASN A 62 -18.50 -6.66 10.90
C ASN A 62 -18.17 -7.19 9.49
N ALA A 63 -17.72 -6.33 8.58
CA ALA A 63 -17.35 -6.75 7.23
C ALA A 63 -16.18 -7.75 7.26
N THR A 64 -16.32 -8.81 6.49
CA THR A 64 -15.26 -9.81 6.31
C THR A 64 -14.21 -9.32 5.29
N PRO A 65 -13.01 -9.92 5.25
CA PRO A 65 -12.05 -9.61 4.19
C PRO A 65 -12.61 -9.81 2.77
N ASP A 66 -13.42 -10.85 2.56
CA ASP A 66 -14.09 -11.10 1.27
C ASP A 66 -15.10 -10.00 0.94
N ASP A 67 -15.89 -9.52 1.91
CA ASP A 67 -16.81 -8.39 1.70
C ASP A 67 -16.07 -7.12 1.28
N LEU A 68 -14.92 -6.83 1.90
CA LEU A 68 -14.11 -5.66 1.57
C LEU A 68 -13.46 -5.79 0.19
N MET A 69 -12.95 -6.96 -0.14
CA MET A 69 -12.39 -7.23 -1.47
C MET A 69 -13.46 -7.08 -2.55
N HIS A 70 -14.64 -7.67 -2.34
CA HIS A 70 -15.78 -7.51 -3.24
C HIS A 70 -16.17 -6.04 -3.40
N TYR A 71 -16.28 -5.30 -2.28
CA TYR A 71 -16.59 -3.86 -2.32
C TYR A 71 -15.55 -3.06 -3.12
N LEU A 72 -14.26 -3.27 -2.87
CA LEU A 72 -13.19 -2.57 -3.58
C LEU A 72 -13.11 -2.96 -5.06
N CYS A 73 -13.52 -4.17 -5.43
CA CYS A 73 -13.55 -4.59 -6.82
C CYS A 73 -14.74 -4.02 -7.59
N THR A 74 -15.95 -4.07 -7.01
CA THR A 74 -17.20 -4.02 -7.76
C THR A 74 -18.13 -2.86 -7.41
N ASP A 75 -17.91 -2.10 -6.32
CA ASP A 75 -18.79 -0.99 -5.95
C ASP A 75 -18.88 0.05 -7.08
N ASP A 76 -20.09 0.51 -7.38
CA ASP A 76 -20.38 1.41 -8.51
C ASP A 76 -19.73 2.80 -8.37
N ILE A 77 -19.41 3.23 -7.15
CA ILE A 77 -18.90 4.57 -6.86
C ILE A 77 -17.43 4.55 -6.44
N TYR A 78 -17.06 3.58 -5.61
CA TYR A 78 -15.74 3.50 -4.99
C TYR A 78 -14.93 2.28 -5.43
N GLY A 79 -15.55 1.37 -6.17
CA GLY A 79 -14.89 0.18 -6.69
C GLY A 79 -13.89 0.48 -7.81
N TYR A 80 -12.96 -0.42 -8.00
CA TYR A 80 -11.88 -0.27 -8.97
C TYR A 80 -12.19 -0.86 -10.34
N GLY A 81 -13.39 -1.46 -10.51
CA GLY A 81 -13.81 -2.13 -11.75
C GLY A 81 -12.96 -3.37 -12.05
N ILE A 82 -12.61 -4.13 -11.02
CA ILE A 82 -11.86 -5.37 -11.13
C ILE A 82 -12.84 -6.54 -11.07
N ASP A 83 -12.70 -7.49 -11.98
CA ASP A 83 -13.49 -8.74 -11.96
C ASP A 83 -12.99 -9.64 -10.82
N ASP A 84 -13.81 -9.79 -9.78
CA ASP A 84 -13.52 -10.60 -8.60
C ASP A 84 -14.02 -12.04 -8.71
N THR A 85 -14.57 -12.42 -9.87
CA THR A 85 -15.03 -13.79 -10.13
C THR A 85 -13.91 -14.74 -10.53
N SER A 86 -12.73 -14.21 -10.83
CA SER A 86 -11.55 -15.00 -11.18
C SER A 86 -11.07 -15.86 -9.99
N GLU A 87 -10.64 -17.07 -10.27
CA GLU A 87 -10.04 -17.98 -9.26
C GLU A 87 -8.65 -17.50 -8.79
N ASP A 88 -8.00 -16.60 -9.54
CA ASP A 88 -6.68 -16.04 -9.16
C ASP A 88 -6.82 -14.89 -8.15
N LYS A 89 -7.17 -15.27 -6.92
CA LYS A 89 -7.27 -14.33 -5.79
C LYS A 89 -5.96 -13.58 -5.50
N ALA A 90 -4.81 -14.18 -5.82
CA ALA A 90 -3.52 -13.54 -5.59
C ALA A 90 -3.31 -12.36 -6.55
N HIS A 91 -3.65 -12.53 -7.81
CA HIS A 91 -3.59 -11.47 -8.80
C HIS A 91 -4.59 -10.33 -8.49
N ILE A 92 -5.83 -10.69 -8.15
CA ILE A 92 -6.85 -9.71 -7.73
C ILE A 92 -6.35 -8.89 -6.53
N LEU A 93 -5.80 -9.56 -5.52
CA LEU A 93 -5.27 -8.89 -4.32
C LEU A 93 -4.18 -7.87 -4.66
N LYS A 94 -3.26 -8.20 -5.58
CA LYS A 94 -2.20 -7.29 -6.03
C LYS A 94 -2.77 -6.06 -6.74
N LEU A 95 -3.73 -6.26 -7.65
CA LEU A 95 -4.40 -5.17 -8.36
C LEU A 95 -5.13 -4.24 -7.39
N VAL A 96 -5.89 -4.82 -6.46
CA VAL A 96 -6.62 -4.05 -5.44
C VAL A 96 -5.65 -3.27 -4.54
N ASN A 97 -4.55 -3.91 -4.10
CA ASN A 97 -3.54 -3.26 -3.28
C ASN A 97 -2.92 -2.04 -4.00
N LEU A 98 -2.51 -2.19 -5.24
CA LEU A 98 -1.93 -1.08 -6.02
C LEU A 98 -2.95 0.04 -6.26
N ARG A 99 -4.19 -0.29 -6.59
CA ARG A 99 -5.27 0.69 -6.74
C ARG A 99 -5.55 1.43 -5.43
N TYR A 100 -5.59 0.70 -4.33
CA TYR A 100 -5.77 1.27 -3.00
C TYR A 100 -4.64 2.23 -2.62
N ALA A 101 -3.38 1.84 -2.83
CA ALA A 101 -2.22 2.69 -2.58
C ALA A 101 -2.26 3.98 -3.39
N ILE A 102 -2.62 3.91 -4.68
CA ILE A 102 -2.80 5.08 -5.54
C ILE A 102 -3.93 5.96 -5.02
N ASN A 103 -5.05 5.36 -4.60
CA ASN A 103 -6.21 6.09 -4.10
C ASN A 103 -5.91 6.83 -2.80
N LEU A 104 -5.16 6.23 -1.87
CA LEU A 104 -4.72 6.89 -0.63
C LEU A 104 -3.90 8.15 -0.90
N ASN A 105 -3.10 8.16 -1.97
CA ASN A 105 -2.28 9.29 -2.39
C ASN A 105 -3.02 10.28 -3.31
N SER A 106 -4.29 10.05 -3.62
CA SER A 106 -5.06 10.85 -4.59
C SER A 106 -5.19 12.34 -4.22
N PHE A 107 -5.10 12.68 -2.94
CA PHE A 107 -5.09 14.07 -2.45
C PHE A 107 -3.76 14.79 -2.71
N GLN A 108 -2.69 14.04 -2.94
CA GLN A 108 -1.33 14.55 -3.17
C GLN A 108 -0.90 14.27 -4.61
N LYS A 109 -1.62 14.80 -5.57
CA LYS A 109 -1.47 14.51 -7.02
C LYS A 109 -0.05 14.69 -7.58
N TYR A 110 0.83 15.36 -6.84
CA TYR A 110 2.22 15.62 -7.25
C TYR A 110 3.24 14.66 -6.61
N ILE A 111 2.79 13.78 -5.72
CA ILE A 111 3.65 12.79 -5.09
C ILE A 111 3.42 11.44 -5.79
N PRO A 112 4.44 10.86 -6.42
CA PRO A 112 4.29 9.55 -7.04
C PRO A 112 4.00 8.48 -5.99
N THR A 113 3.17 7.50 -6.36
CA THR A 113 2.93 6.31 -5.54
C THR A 113 3.94 5.25 -5.93
N VAL A 114 4.69 4.74 -4.97
CA VAL A 114 5.61 3.63 -5.18
C VAL A 114 4.81 2.36 -5.43
N LEU A 115 5.05 1.68 -6.55
CA LEU A 115 4.40 0.41 -6.91
C LEU A 115 5.30 -0.80 -6.65
N ALA A 116 6.60 -0.64 -6.77
CA ALA A 116 7.63 -1.61 -6.41
C ALA A 116 8.88 -0.86 -5.95
N SER A 117 9.69 -1.47 -5.10
CA SER A 117 10.93 -0.89 -4.60
C SER A 117 12.03 -1.95 -4.58
N ASP A 118 13.29 -1.50 -4.69
CA ASP A 118 14.47 -2.37 -4.68
C ASP A 118 14.41 -3.44 -5.81
N VAL A 119 13.89 -3.01 -6.96
CA VAL A 119 13.79 -3.89 -8.15
C VAL A 119 15.15 -4.12 -8.79
N SER A 120 15.29 -5.24 -9.48
CA SER A 120 16.50 -5.60 -10.23
C SER A 120 16.72 -4.67 -11.42
N ASP A 121 17.98 -4.63 -11.90
CA ASP A 121 18.34 -3.86 -13.10
C ASP A 121 17.58 -4.37 -14.33
N GLU A 122 17.31 -5.68 -14.40
CA GLU A 122 16.53 -6.32 -15.46
C GLU A 122 15.08 -5.82 -15.47
N THR A 123 14.44 -5.76 -14.30
CA THR A 123 13.08 -5.19 -14.16
C THR A 123 13.06 -3.72 -14.54
N ALA A 124 14.04 -2.95 -14.06
CA ALA A 124 14.14 -1.53 -14.39
C ALA A 124 14.29 -1.32 -15.90
N ALA A 125 15.17 -2.09 -16.56
CA ALA A 125 15.34 -2.02 -18.00
C ALA A 125 14.06 -2.38 -18.76
N ALA A 126 13.39 -3.46 -18.35
CA ALA A 126 12.14 -3.90 -18.97
C ALA A 126 11.00 -2.86 -18.81
N ILE A 127 10.89 -2.19 -17.66
CA ILE A 127 9.95 -1.09 -17.48
C ILE A 127 10.32 0.09 -18.38
N MET A 128 11.61 0.48 -18.45
CA MET A 128 12.08 1.58 -19.30
C MET A 128 11.79 1.34 -20.79
N GLU A 129 11.95 0.11 -21.27
CA GLU A 129 11.64 -0.27 -22.65
C GLU A 129 10.15 -0.18 -22.98
N ASN A 130 9.29 -0.25 -21.97
CA ASN A 130 7.84 -0.25 -22.13
C ASN A 130 7.14 1.04 -21.66
N LEU A 131 7.88 2.12 -21.38
CA LEU A 131 7.31 3.38 -20.88
C LEU A 131 6.31 4.02 -21.84
N ASP A 132 6.40 3.74 -23.12
CA ASP A 132 5.47 4.22 -24.16
C ASP A 132 4.05 3.65 -23.99
N ILE A 133 3.93 2.45 -23.44
CA ILE A 133 2.65 1.78 -23.16
C ILE A 133 2.26 1.82 -21.67
N LEU A 134 3.19 2.16 -20.80
CA LEU A 134 3.00 2.26 -19.34
C LEU A 134 2.70 3.70 -18.92
N GLU A 135 1.64 4.29 -19.45
CA GLU A 135 1.27 5.68 -19.16
C GLU A 135 1.22 5.97 -17.66
N GLY A 136 1.96 7.01 -17.24
CA GLY A 136 2.00 7.48 -15.85
C GLY A 136 2.95 6.70 -14.94
N VAL A 137 3.70 5.73 -15.46
CA VAL A 137 4.75 5.02 -14.74
C VAL A 137 6.09 5.70 -14.94
N ASN A 138 6.91 5.75 -13.91
CA ASN A 138 8.28 6.26 -13.95
C ASN A 138 9.19 5.39 -13.08
N ILE A 139 10.49 5.45 -13.32
CA ILE A 139 11.53 4.84 -12.50
C ILE A 139 12.34 5.96 -11.86
N GLU A 140 12.54 5.85 -10.55
CA GLU A 140 13.41 6.75 -9.80
C GLU A 140 14.52 5.94 -9.15
N GLU A 141 15.75 6.44 -9.23
CA GLU A 141 16.88 5.91 -8.52
C GLU A 141 17.06 6.68 -7.21
N GLU A 142 16.92 5.99 -6.10
CA GLU A 142 17.15 6.56 -4.78
C GLU A 142 18.39 5.95 -4.12
N SER A 143 19.23 6.80 -3.55
CA SER A 143 20.37 6.35 -2.77
C SER A 143 19.96 6.06 -1.33
N LEU A 144 19.86 4.78 -0.97
CA LEU A 144 19.62 4.35 0.40
C LEU A 144 20.92 4.20 1.17
N ARG A 145 20.99 4.83 2.34
CA ARG A 145 22.12 4.68 3.25
C ARG A 145 22.04 3.31 3.94
N ARG A 146 22.97 2.40 3.61
CA ARG A 146 23.09 1.11 4.29
C ARG A 146 24.20 1.21 5.33
N TYR A 147 23.86 1.00 6.59
CA TYR A 147 24.84 0.99 7.69
C TYR A 147 25.32 -0.45 7.90
N THR A 148 26.59 -0.71 7.62
CA THR A 148 27.26 -1.94 8.05
C THR A 148 27.30 -1.97 9.57
N ASP A 149 27.03 -3.14 10.16
CA ASP A 149 27.04 -3.33 11.62
C ASP A 149 26.03 -2.47 12.41
N SER A 150 24.95 -2.04 11.77
CA SER A 150 23.87 -1.25 12.41
C SER A 150 23.39 -1.84 13.74
N LYS A 151 23.45 -3.17 13.88
CA LYS A 151 23.08 -3.89 15.10
C LYS A 151 23.92 -3.47 16.33
N TYR A 152 25.21 -3.14 16.12
CA TYR A 152 26.12 -2.73 17.19
C TYR A 152 26.10 -1.21 17.43
N PHE A 153 25.76 -0.45 16.42
CA PHE A 153 25.78 1.00 16.46
C PHE A 153 24.41 1.66 16.55
N ALA A 154 23.35 0.88 16.67
CA ALA A 154 21.98 1.37 16.70
C ALA A 154 21.75 2.45 17.77
N SER A 155 22.38 2.32 18.95
CA SER A 155 22.27 3.30 20.04
C SER A 155 22.99 4.63 19.74
N ILE A 156 23.96 4.62 18.82
CA ILE A 156 24.73 5.82 18.42
C ILE A 156 24.10 6.46 17.19
N ILE A 157 23.69 5.66 16.23
CA ILE A 157 23.09 6.11 14.97
C ILE A 157 21.66 6.60 15.19
N GLY A 158 20.95 5.97 16.14
CA GLY A 158 19.53 6.22 16.39
C GLY A 158 18.66 5.55 15.33
N TYR A 159 17.41 5.96 15.26
CA TYR A 159 16.46 5.55 14.25
C TYR A 159 15.71 6.77 13.70
N THR A 160 15.23 6.67 12.49
CA THR A 160 14.35 7.67 11.89
C THR A 160 12.96 7.06 11.72
N GLY A 161 11.94 7.83 12.03
CA GLY A 161 10.55 7.41 11.90
C GLY A 161 9.62 8.61 11.80
N LYS A 162 8.37 8.37 11.51
CA LYS A 162 7.36 9.43 11.63
C LYS A 162 7.21 9.81 13.09
N ILE A 163 7.10 11.10 13.35
CA ILE A 163 6.82 11.63 14.68
C ILE A 163 5.49 11.07 15.19
N SER A 164 5.45 10.62 16.45
CA SER A 164 4.19 10.21 17.08
C SER A 164 3.32 11.43 17.41
N GLN A 165 2.02 11.21 17.61
CA GLN A 165 1.09 12.29 17.96
C GLN A 165 1.50 12.97 19.28
N ASP A 166 1.90 12.19 20.27
CA ASP A 166 2.33 12.71 21.59
C ASP A 166 3.59 13.56 21.48
N GLU A 167 4.56 13.13 20.66
CA GLU A 167 5.76 13.91 20.39
C GLU A 167 5.42 15.18 19.62
N TYR A 168 4.56 15.10 18.60
CA TYR A 168 4.11 16.27 17.86
C TYR A 168 3.41 17.28 18.77
N ASP A 169 2.56 16.83 19.68
CA ASP A 169 1.83 17.70 20.61
C ASP A 169 2.76 18.38 21.63
N SER A 170 3.88 17.75 21.96
CA SER A 170 4.91 18.31 22.83
C SER A 170 5.81 19.37 22.18
N LEU A 171 5.76 19.49 20.84
CA LEU A 171 6.59 20.44 20.11
C LEU A 171 6.11 21.88 20.25
N ASP A 172 7.06 22.80 20.30
CA ASP A 172 6.80 24.25 20.21
C ASP A 172 6.10 24.62 18.89
N LYS A 173 5.23 25.65 18.91
CA LYS A 173 4.52 26.17 17.73
C LYS A 173 5.43 26.46 16.53
N LYS A 174 6.70 26.78 16.76
CA LYS A 174 7.68 27.04 15.71
C LYS A 174 8.19 25.78 15.02
N LEU A 175 8.26 24.68 15.75
CA LEU A 175 8.67 23.36 15.24
C LEU A 175 7.50 22.63 14.57
N LYS A 176 6.27 22.77 15.09
CA LYS A 176 5.06 22.20 14.48
C LYS A 176 4.80 22.67 13.03
N LYS A 177 5.39 23.80 12.61
CA LYS A 177 5.30 24.27 11.22
C LYS A 177 6.27 23.58 10.26
N LYS A 178 7.17 22.74 10.76
CA LYS A 178 8.18 22.02 9.97
C LYS A 178 7.82 20.56 9.72
N TYR A 179 6.83 20.05 10.42
CA TYR A 179 6.25 18.72 10.30
C TYR A 179 4.77 18.80 9.89
#